data_f4c6759adc78e5d9c60a6d1fd82d20af
#
_entry.id   f4c6759adc78e5d9c60a6d1fd82d20af
#
_cell.length_a   1.000
_cell.length_b   1.000
_cell.length_c   1.000
_cell.angle_alpha   90.00
_cell.angle_beta   90.00
_cell.angle_gamma   90.00
#
_symmetry.space_group_name_H-M   'P 1'
#
loop_
_entity.id
_entity.type
_entity.pdbx_description
1 polymer ?
#
loop_
_entity_poly.entity_id
_entity_poly.type
_entity_poly.pdbx_seq_one_letter_code
_entity_poly.pdbx_strand_id
1 'polypeptide(L)'
;MGQYTIYHCHSNRSLLDSCTGYKEYADRVSELGYKALALTEHGNAYNWVEKKMYINSKGLKYIHGVECYLTASLEEKVRDNYHTILLAKNYEGVKEINLLIDKSTQPDHRYYKPRITFEEFFNISDNVIKISACLASPLNKYPKDIQKQIAEKSAALKQELANK
;
A
#
# COMPACT_ATOMS: atom_id res chain seq x y z
N MET A 1 6.28 -20.63 -17.58
CA MET A 1 6.70 -19.97 -16.34
C MET A 1 5.51 -19.18 -15.80
N GLY A 2 5.19 -19.26 -14.50
CA GLY A 2 4.10 -18.53 -13.89
C GLY A 2 4.32 -17.01 -14.02
N GLN A 3 3.26 -16.25 -14.31
CA GLN A 3 3.34 -14.79 -14.36
C GLN A 3 3.45 -14.26 -12.93
N TYR A 4 4.64 -13.87 -12.51
CA TYR A 4 4.86 -13.20 -11.24
C TYR A 4 4.64 -11.69 -11.42
N THR A 5 4.05 -11.04 -10.42
CA THR A 5 3.89 -9.59 -10.36
C THR A 5 4.48 -9.08 -9.06
N ILE A 6 5.30 -8.06 -9.14
CA ILE A 6 5.88 -7.40 -7.96
C ILE A 6 4.83 -6.44 -7.39
N TYR A 7 4.38 -6.71 -6.15
CA TYR A 7 3.36 -5.89 -5.46
C TYR A 7 3.92 -5.00 -4.36
N HIS A 8 5.14 -5.27 -3.88
CA HIS A 8 5.81 -4.50 -2.85
C HIS A 8 7.23 -4.18 -3.34
N CYS A 9 7.40 -2.96 -3.83
CA CYS A 9 8.67 -2.50 -4.37
C CYS A 9 8.79 -0.99 -4.16
N HIS A 10 9.99 -0.55 -3.80
CA HIS A 10 10.33 0.84 -3.53
C HIS A 10 11.31 1.38 -4.56
N SER A 11 11.01 2.54 -5.13
CA SER A 11 11.95 3.27 -5.96
C SER A 11 12.76 4.28 -5.14
N ASN A 12 13.60 5.05 -5.80
CA ASN A 12 14.35 6.16 -5.20
C ASN A 12 13.47 7.28 -4.60
N ARG A 13 12.14 7.13 -4.66
CA ARG A 13 11.16 7.99 -3.98
C ARG A 13 10.85 7.54 -2.56
N SER A 14 11.33 6.36 -2.18
CA SER A 14 11.39 5.87 -0.80
C SER A 14 12.80 6.14 -0.26
N LEU A 15 13.00 7.34 0.28
CA LEU A 15 14.30 7.83 0.73
C LEU A 15 14.95 6.88 1.74
N LEU A 16 16.26 6.64 1.59
CA LEU A 16 17.09 5.74 2.41
C LEU A 16 16.76 4.25 2.26
N ASP A 17 15.86 3.87 1.34
CA ASP A 17 15.51 2.48 1.10
C ASP A 17 15.93 1.98 -0.28
N SER A 18 15.77 2.80 -1.32
CA SER A 18 16.17 2.43 -2.68
C SER A 18 16.87 3.57 -3.41
N CYS A 19 17.86 3.24 -4.23
CA CYS A 19 18.51 4.17 -5.16
C CYS A 19 18.02 3.97 -6.61
N THR A 20 17.28 2.91 -6.91
CA THR A 20 16.82 2.56 -8.26
C THR A 20 15.59 3.38 -8.64
N GLY A 21 15.62 4.01 -9.80
CA GLY A 21 14.50 4.79 -10.33
C GLY A 21 13.39 3.90 -10.92
N TYR A 22 12.20 4.48 -11.08
CA TYR A 22 11.05 3.74 -11.62
C TYR A 22 11.24 3.31 -13.08
N LYS A 23 12.08 4.02 -13.83
CA LYS A 23 12.39 3.68 -15.24
C LYS A 23 13.22 2.42 -15.32
N GLU A 24 14.27 2.34 -14.52
CA GLU A 24 15.14 1.16 -14.45
C GLU A 24 14.35 -0.08 -14.01
N TYR A 25 13.44 0.07 -13.03
CA TYR A 25 12.54 -1.03 -12.63
C TYR A 25 11.64 -1.46 -13.78
N ALA A 26 11.00 -0.52 -14.49
CA ALA A 26 10.10 -0.84 -15.58
C ALA A 26 10.82 -1.52 -16.74
N ASP A 27 12.01 -1.04 -17.10
CA ASP A 27 12.84 -1.63 -18.15
C ASP A 27 13.23 -3.07 -17.78
N ARG A 28 13.72 -3.27 -16.55
CA ARG A 28 14.12 -4.60 -16.09
C ARG A 28 12.95 -5.58 -15.98
N VAL A 29 11.81 -5.14 -15.50
CA VAL A 29 10.58 -5.95 -15.39
C VAL A 29 10.09 -6.36 -16.79
N SER A 30 10.17 -5.45 -17.76
CA SER A 30 9.83 -5.72 -19.17
C SER A 30 10.79 -6.73 -19.81
N GLU A 31 12.10 -6.57 -19.61
CA GLU A 31 13.12 -7.52 -20.09
C GLU A 31 12.91 -8.93 -19.54
N LEU A 32 12.50 -9.04 -18.28
CA LEU A 32 12.19 -10.31 -17.62
C LEU A 32 10.86 -10.94 -18.09
N GLY A 33 10.11 -10.26 -18.97
CA GLY A 33 8.84 -10.75 -19.52
C GLY A 33 7.67 -10.70 -18.55
N TYR A 34 7.77 -9.96 -17.46
CA TYR A 34 6.64 -9.75 -16.55
C TYR A 34 5.55 -8.88 -17.19
N LYS A 35 4.35 -8.87 -16.62
CA LYS A 35 3.20 -8.20 -17.23
C LYS A 35 2.72 -6.97 -16.45
N ALA A 36 3.17 -6.81 -15.21
CA ALA A 36 2.74 -5.71 -14.36
C ALA A 36 3.82 -5.33 -13.33
N LEU A 37 3.73 -4.09 -12.86
CA LEU A 37 4.60 -3.54 -11.82
C LEU A 37 3.81 -2.61 -10.91
N ALA A 38 3.92 -2.82 -9.58
CA ALA A 38 3.51 -1.87 -8.56
C ALA A 38 4.76 -1.27 -7.90
N LEU A 39 4.79 0.05 -7.80
CA LEU A 39 5.77 0.77 -6.98
C LEU A 39 5.02 1.38 -5.80
N THR A 40 5.27 0.84 -4.61
CA THR A 40 4.54 1.13 -3.37
C THR A 40 5.44 1.88 -2.42
N GLU A 41 5.61 3.18 -2.70
CA GLU A 41 6.51 4.03 -1.94
C GLU A 41 6.04 4.22 -0.49
N HIS A 42 6.97 4.55 0.38
CA HIS A 42 6.74 4.83 1.80
C HIS A 42 5.84 6.06 2.01
N GLY A 43 4.56 5.84 2.26
CA GLY A 43 3.58 6.87 2.61
C GLY A 43 3.32 7.92 1.54
N ASN A 44 3.66 7.64 0.27
CA ASN A 44 3.46 8.59 -0.82
C ASN A 44 3.20 7.90 -2.16
N ALA A 45 2.63 8.66 -3.10
CA ALA A 45 2.45 8.25 -4.50
C ALA A 45 3.15 9.21 -5.46
N TYR A 46 4.34 9.66 -5.11
CA TYR A 46 5.08 10.65 -5.89
C TYR A 46 5.29 10.21 -7.34
N ASN A 47 5.04 11.13 -8.28
CA ASN A 47 5.16 10.90 -9.73
C ASN A 47 4.30 9.74 -10.27
N TRP A 48 3.18 9.40 -9.65
CA TRP A 48 2.39 8.24 -10.07
C TRP A 48 1.89 8.33 -11.52
N VAL A 49 1.59 9.53 -12.02
CA VAL A 49 1.16 9.73 -13.41
C VAL A 49 2.30 9.43 -14.37
N GLU A 50 3.49 9.96 -14.11
CA GLU A 50 4.68 9.71 -14.92
C GLU A 50 5.08 8.22 -14.88
N LYS A 51 5.04 7.61 -13.68
CA LYS A 51 5.25 6.17 -13.49
C LYS A 51 4.29 5.36 -14.37
N LYS A 52 2.98 5.68 -14.31
CA LYS A 52 1.95 5.03 -15.11
C LYS A 52 2.24 5.15 -16.60
N MET A 53 2.52 6.35 -17.08
CA MET A 53 2.80 6.60 -18.50
C MET A 53 4.01 5.80 -18.97
N TYR A 54 5.12 5.84 -18.23
CA TYR A 54 6.33 5.13 -18.59
C TYR A 54 6.18 3.61 -18.53
N ILE A 55 5.64 3.08 -17.43
CA ILE A 55 5.40 1.64 -17.25
C ILE A 55 4.49 1.10 -18.35
N ASN A 56 3.41 1.82 -18.68
CA ASN A 56 2.51 1.41 -19.76
C ASN A 56 3.18 1.48 -21.13
N SER A 57 4.09 2.43 -21.40
CA SER A 57 4.84 2.51 -22.66
C SER A 57 5.78 1.31 -22.89
N LYS A 58 6.15 0.58 -21.81
CA LYS A 58 6.93 -0.67 -21.87
C LYS A 58 6.06 -1.92 -22.04
N GLY A 59 4.76 -1.76 -22.29
CA GLY A 59 3.82 -2.88 -22.41
C GLY A 59 3.46 -3.54 -21.08
N LEU A 60 3.79 -2.89 -19.96
CA LEU A 60 3.47 -3.36 -18.61
C LEU A 60 2.20 -2.72 -18.09
N LYS A 61 1.43 -3.45 -17.29
CA LYS A 61 0.33 -2.87 -16.53
C LYS A 61 0.87 -2.13 -15.29
N TYR A 62 0.64 -0.83 -15.21
CA TYR A 62 0.87 -0.08 -13.98
C TYR A 62 -0.19 -0.43 -12.92
N ILE A 63 0.26 -0.76 -11.72
CA ILE A 63 -0.60 -0.96 -10.55
C ILE A 63 -0.34 0.20 -9.57
N HIS A 64 -1.36 1.02 -9.32
CA HIS A 64 -1.26 2.11 -8.36
C HIS A 64 -1.31 1.56 -6.94
N GLY A 65 -0.36 1.97 -6.10
CA GLY A 65 -0.30 1.51 -4.72
C GLY A 65 0.61 2.36 -3.84
N VAL A 66 0.58 2.05 -2.56
CA VAL A 66 1.36 2.74 -1.52
C VAL A 66 1.63 1.80 -0.36
N GLU A 67 2.77 1.94 0.29
CA GLU A 67 2.99 1.39 1.63
C GLU A 67 2.50 2.40 2.66
N CYS A 68 1.43 2.07 3.36
CA CYS A 68 0.86 2.88 4.43
C CYS A 68 1.37 2.44 5.80
N TYR A 69 1.30 3.36 6.76
CA TYR A 69 1.63 3.15 8.15
C TYR A 69 0.36 3.19 9.00
N LEU A 70 0.06 2.09 9.67
CA LEU A 70 -1.08 1.99 10.57
C LEU A 70 -0.68 2.33 11.99
N THR A 71 -1.60 2.98 12.72
CA THR A 71 -1.48 3.26 14.15
C THR A 71 -2.77 2.90 14.89
N ALA A 72 -2.63 2.52 16.16
CA ALA A 72 -3.77 2.24 17.00
C ALA A 72 -4.50 3.54 17.45
N SER A 73 -3.75 4.62 17.64
CA SER A 73 -4.27 5.92 18.09
C SER A 73 -3.51 7.07 17.41
N LEU A 74 -4.23 8.17 17.15
CA LEU A 74 -3.64 9.43 16.73
C LEU A 74 -3.32 10.34 17.90
N GLU A 75 -4.00 10.15 19.03
CA GLU A 75 -3.81 10.96 20.25
C GLU A 75 -2.48 10.65 20.94
N GLU A 76 -2.11 9.37 20.95
CA GLU A 76 -0.83 8.93 21.49
C GLU A 76 0.30 9.15 20.48
N LYS A 77 1.33 9.86 20.91
CA LYS A 77 2.54 10.09 20.10
C LYS A 77 3.51 8.90 20.20
N VAL A 78 3.02 7.70 19.91
CA VAL A 78 3.84 6.48 19.84
C VAL A 78 4.33 6.21 18.42
N ARG A 79 5.48 5.57 18.28
CA ARG A 79 6.08 5.21 17.00
C ARG A 79 5.68 3.80 16.57
N ASP A 80 4.41 3.48 16.66
CA ASP A 80 3.84 2.20 16.25
C ASP A 80 3.46 2.24 14.77
N ASN A 81 4.42 2.31 13.90
CA ASN A 81 4.18 2.34 12.46
C ASN A 81 4.10 0.91 11.92
N TYR A 82 2.89 0.37 11.82
CA TYR A 82 2.66 -0.95 11.22
C TYR A 82 2.48 -0.82 9.72
N HIS A 83 3.22 -1.61 8.94
CA HIS A 83 3.21 -1.51 7.50
C HIS A 83 2.07 -2.30 6.87
N THR A 84 1.40 -1.72 5.90
CA THR A 84 0.43 -2.37 5.01
C THR A 84 0.59 -1.84 3.59
N ILE A 85 0.33 -2.69 2.60
CA ILE A 85 0.32 -2.28 1.19
C ILE A 85 -1.13 -2.13 0.74
N LEU A 86 -1.42 -1.02 0.09
CA LEU A 86 -2.70 -0.76 -0.57
C LEU A 86 -2.47 -0.73 -2.08
N LEU A 87 -3.28 -1.49 -2.84
CA LEU A 87 -3.23 -1.53 -4.30
C LEU A 87 -4.61 -1.25 -4.89
N ALA A 88 -4.69 -0.35 -5.85
CA ALA A 88 -5.94 0.00 -6.51
C ALA A 88 -6.35 -1.09 -7.52
N LYS A 89 -7.60 -1.55 -7.45
CA LYS A 89 -8.21 -2.44 -8.46
C LYS A 89 -8.67 -1.67 -9.70
N ASN A 90 -9.12 -0.44 -9.51
CA ASN A 90 -9.73 0.43 -10.52
C ASN A 90 -9.46 1.90 -10.21
N TYR A 91 -10.04 2.81 -10.99
CA TYR A 91 -9.81 4.26 -10.83
C TYR A 91 -10.40 4.82 -9.52
N GLU A 92 -11.51 4.27 -9.04
CA GLU A 92 -12.06 4.67 -7.72
C GLU A 92 -11.08 4.32 -6.60
N GLY A 93 -10.43 3.14 -6.67
CA GLY A 93 -9.36 2.76 -5.75
C GLY A 93 -8.14 3.69 -5.82
N VAL A 94 -7.79 4.20 -7.01
CA VAL A 94 -6.72 5.23 -7.15
C VAL A 94 -7.09 6.51 -6.40
N LYS A 95 -8.32 6.99 -6.56
CA LYS A 95 -8.82 8.19 -5.85
C LYS A 95 -8.79 7.97 -4.33
N GLU A 96 -9.28 6.83 -3.89
CA GLU A 96 -9.34 6.47 -2.48
C GLU A 96 -7.95 6.41 -1.84
N ILE A 97 -6.99 5.74 -2.49
CA ILE A 97 -5.59 5.69 -2.02
C ILE A 97 -4.99 7.10 -1.94
N ASN A 98 -5.21 7.95 -2.94
CA ASN A 98 -4.67 9.30 -2.94
C ASN A 98 -5.28 10.17 -1.83
N LEU A 99 -6.58 10.02 -1.54
CA LEU A 99 -7.24 10.70 -0.41
C LEU A 99 -6.70 10.23 0.94
N LEU A 100 -6.43 8.92 1.09
CA LEU A 100 -5.80 8.38 2.30
C LEU A 100 -4.37 8.89 2.49
N ILE A 101 -3.58 8.99 1.42
CA ILE A 101 -2.24 9.56 1.47
C ILE A 101 -2.32 11.04 1.92
N ASP A 102 -3.21 11.83 1.32
CA ASP A 102 -3.42 13.21 1.70
C ASP A 102 -3.79 13.32 3.18
N LYS A 103 -4.79 12.55 3.63
CA LYS A 103 -5.22 12.51 5.02
C LYS A 103 -4.08 12.13 5.97
N SER A 104 -3.30 11.12 5.63
CA SER A 104 -2.19 10.62 6.46
C SER A 104 -1.09 11.67 6.71
N THR A 105 -1.00 12.69 5.84
CA THR A 105 -0.01 13.76 5.96
C THR A 105 -0.49 14.95 6.78
N GLN A 106 -1.77 15.01 7.14
CA GLN A 106 -2.33 16.10 7.94
C GLN A 106 -1.70 16.14 9.34
N PRO A 107 -1.66 17.32 10.00
CA PRO A 107 -0.97 17.51 11.28
C PRO A 107 -1.43 16.57 12.40
N ASP A 108 -2.70 16.19 12.43
CA ASP A 108 -3.30 15.27 13.41
C ASP A 108 -2.91 13.80 13.16
N HIS A 109 -2.68 13.43 11.91
CA HIS A 109 -2.31 12.06 11.51
C HIS A 109 -0.79 11.84 11.54
N ARG A 110 0.00 12.88 11.27
CA ARG A 110 1.45 12.74 11.11
C ARG A 110 2.18 12.76 12.46
N TYR A 111 2.89 11.65 12.73
CA TYR A 111 3.90 11.61 13.78
C TYR A 111 5.11 10.79 13.31
N TYR A 112 6.24 11.46 12.98
CA TYR A 112 7.42 10.94 12.27
C TYR A 112 7.11 10.39 10.87
N LYS A 113 6.04 9.63 10.71
CA LYS A 113 5.54 9.07 9.46
C LYS A 113 4.11 9.56 9.20
N PRO A 114 3.65 9.61 7.92
CA PRO A 114 2.24 9.78 7.60
C PRO A 114 1.49 8.51 8.02
N ARG A 115 0.46 8.62 8.88
CA ARG A 115 -0.23 7.46 9.47
C ARG A 115 -1.72 7.48 9.14
N ILE A 116 -2.32 6.31 9.11
CA ILE A 116 -3.77 6.11 9.13
C ILE A 116 -4.13 5.19 10.30
N THR A 117 -5.33 5.33 10.84
CA THR A 117 -5.80 4.48 11.92
C THR A 117 -6.23 3.10 11.40
N PHE A 118 -6.35 2.11 12.30
CA PHE A 118 -6.96 0.82 11.94
C PHE A 118 -8.41 0.97 11.51
N GLU A 119 -9.16 1.91 12.09
CA GLU A 119 -10.54 2.17 11.70
C GLU A 119 -10.60 2.65 10.25
N GLU A 120 -9.79 3.63 9.87
CA GLU A 120 -9.68 4.11 8.49
C GLU A 120 -9.29 2.99 7.53
N PHE A 121 -8.33 2.16 7.92
CA PHE A 121 -7.90 1.01 7.13
C PHE A 121 -9.03 -0.02 6.91
N PHE A 122 -9.84 -0.31 7.95
CA PHE A 122 -10.97 -1.24 7.81
C PHE A 122 -12.10 -0.68 6.96
N ASN A 123 -12.27 0.64 6.94
CA ASN A 123 -13.28 1.34 6.15
C ASN A 123 -12.89 1.53 4.67
N ILE A 124 -11.67 1.18 4.27
CA ILE A 124 -11.26 1.20 2.86
C ILE A 124 -12.14 0.24 2.06
N SER A 125 -12.68 0.74 0.95
CA SER A 125 -13.62 0.00 0.09
C SER A 125 -12.98 -1.20 -0.62
N ASP A 126 -13.82 -2.02 -1.24
CA ASP A 126 -13.39 -3.15 -2.07
C ASP A 126 -12.70 -2.75 -3.38
N ASN A 127 -12.65 -1.46 -3.70
CA ASN A 127 -11.85 -0.97 -4.83
C ASN A 127 -10.34 -1.02 -4.57
N VAL A 128 -9.94 -1.32 -3.34
CA VAL A 128 -8.55 -1.42 -2.91
C VAL A 128 -8.25 -2.79 -2.33
N ILE A 129 -7.16 -3.40 -2.80
CA ILE A 129 -6.60 -4.62 -2.23
C ILE A 129 -5.70 -4.22 -1.05
N LYS A 130 -5.90 -4.88 0.08
CA LYS A 130 -5.11 -4.71 1.31
C LYS A 130 -4.19 -5.92 1.48
N ILE A 131 -2.89 -5.70 1.63
CA ILE A 131 -1.88 -6.76 1.76
C ILE A 131 -1.04 -6.49 3.01
N SER A 132 -0.71 -7.56 3.76
CA SER A 132 0.32 -7.48 4.79
C SER A 132 1.68 -7.23 4.12
N ALA A 133 2.32 -6.12 4.42
CA ALA A 133 3.54 -5.71 3.73
C ALA A 133 4.75 -6.62 4.03
N CYS A 134 5.39 -6.39 5.15
CA CYS A 134 6.64 -7.04 5.56
C CYS A 134 6.56 -7.49 7.03
N LEU A 135 7.71 -7.80 7.66
CA LEU A 135 7.78 -8.16 9.08
C LEU A 135 7.25 -7.04 10.01
N ALA A 136 7.16 -5.80 9.54
CA ALA A 136 6.56 -4.70 10.26
C ALA A 136 5.02 -4.64 10.15
N SER A 137 4.40 -5.61 9.48
CA SER A 137 2.94 -5.75 9.39
C SER A 137 2.30 -5.91 10.77
N PRO A 138 1.07 -5.40 10.96
CA PRO A 138 0.30 -5.65 12.18
C PRO A 138 0.15 -7.14 12.49
N LEU A 139 0.04 -7.99 11.47
CA LEU A 139 -0.08 -9.44 11.63
C LEU A 139 1.15 -10.10 12.28
N ASN A 140 2.32 -9.45 12.19
CA ASN A 140 3.55 -9.98 12.77
C ASN A 140 3.92 -9.31 14.09
N LYS A 141 3.59 -8.03 14.27
CA LYS A 141 4.05 -7.22 15.40
C LYS A 141 3.07 -7.11 16.56
N TYR A 142 1.78 -7.28 16.31
CA TYR A 142 0.78 -7.25 17.37
C TYR A 142 0.81 -8.52 18.23
N PRO A 143 0.44 -8.42 19.52
CA PRO A 143 0.15 -9.58 20.34
C PRO A 143 -0.87 -10.51 19.66
N LYS A 144 -0.75 -11.83 19.90
CA LYS A 144 -1.56 -12.85 19.20
C LYS A 144 -3.07 -12.67 19.33
N ASP A 145 -3.53 -12.13 20.45
CA ASP A 145 -4.94 -11.79 20.70
C ASP A 145 -5.44 -10.69 19.76
N ILE A 146 -4.63 -9.64 19.54
CA ILE A 146 -4.96 -8.54 18.62
C ILE A 146 -4.85 -9.03 17.16
N GLN A 147 -3.86 -9.88 16.84
CA GLN A 147 -3.78 -10.52 15.52
C GLN A 147 -5.06 -11.29 15.20
N LYS A 148 -5.60 -12.01 16.19
CA LYS A 148 -6.85 -12.76 16.07
C LYS A 148 -8.05 -11.83 15.85
N GLN A 149 -8.16 -10.73 16.60
CA GLN A 149 -9.23 -9.73 16.41
C GLN A 149 -9.17 -9.08 15.01
N ILE A 150 -7.96 -8.78 14.48
CA ILE A 150 -7.79 -8.25 13.13
C ILE A 150 -8.26 -9.27 12.10
N ALA A 151 -7.89 -10.54 12.26
CA ALA A 151 -8.31 -11.62 11.39
C ALA A 151 -9.82 -11.86 11.41
N GLU A 152 -10.44 -11.83 12.60
CA GLU A 152 -11.89 -11.99 12.80
C GLU A 152 -12.68 -10.84 12.16
N LYS A 153 -12.25 -9.58 12.35
CA LYS A 153 -12.87 -8.41 11.70
C LYS A 153 -12.75 -8.48 10.18
N SER A 154 -11.61 -8.92 9.66
CA SER A 154 -11.40 -9.11 8.22
C SER A 154 -12.27 -10.23 7.65
N ALA A 155 -12.51 -11.29 8.41
CA ALA A 155 -13.39 -12.40 8.02
C ALA A 155 -14.86 -11.98 8.07
N ALA A 156 -15.28 -11.26 9.11
CA ALA A 156 -16.65 -10.73 9.23
C ALA A 156 -16.99 -9.76 8.09
N LEU A 157 -16.08 -8.86 7.74
CA LEU A 157 -16.25 -7.96 6.58
C LEU A 157 -16.43 -8.74 5.26
N LYS A 158 -15.63 -9.81 5.07
CA LYS A 158 -15.77 -10.67 3.87
C LYS A 158 -17.13 -11.37 3.83
N GLN A 159 -17.66 -11.77 4.98
CA GLN A 159 -18.95 -12.47 5.07
C GLN A 159 -20.14 -11.54 4.85
N GLU A 160 -20.08 -10.29 5.37
CA GLU A 160 -21.09 -9.26 5.07
C GLU A 160 -21.14 -8.90 3.58
N LEU A 161 -19.98 -8.87 2.90
CA LEU A 161 -19.88 -8.57 1.48
C LEU A 161 -20.35 -9.74 0.58
N ALA A 162 -20.21 -10.97 1.06
CA ALA A 162 -20.70 -12.16 0.34
C ALA A 162 -22.24 -12.32 0.42
N ASN A 163 -22.87 -11.65 1.39
CA ASN A 163 -24.31 -11.70 1.64
C ASN A 163 -25.08 -10.50 1.02
N LYS A 164 -24.40 -9.60 0.32
CA LYS A 164 -24.98 -8.49 -0.46
C LYS A 164 -24.89 -8.76 -1.96
#